data_5869ec90ecd21dbf8b2589e7bec1ba05
#
_entry.id   5869ec90ecd21dbf8b2589e7bec1ba05
#
_cell.length_a   1.000
_cell.length_b   1.000
_cell.length_c   1.000
_cell.angle_alpha   90.00
_cell.angle_beta   90.00
_cell.angle_gamma   90.00
#
_symmetry.space_group_name_H-M   'P 1'
#
loop_
_entity.id
_entity.type
_entity.pdbx_description
1 polymer ?
#
loop_
_entity_poly.entity_id
_entity_poly.type
_entity_poly.pdbx_seq_one_letter_code
_entity_poly.pdbx_strand_id
1 'polypeptide(L)'
;MTLDLPLQDKLRIIQELVPGKQLSLAHIIAHPDPVLYEKLGLLPDVAAAGEAIGILTVSPAETAVIGADLVTKAAAVKLGFVDRFSGTVLFTGRVSEVEAAMQAVSAYVRETLGYSVCAITRT
;
A
#
# COMPACT_ATOMS: atom_id res chain seq x y z
N MET A 1 -6.88 -1.33 -32.58
CA MET A 1 -5.59 -0.71 -32.84
C MET A 1 -4.47 -1.71 -32.63
N THR A 2 -3.61 -1.88 -33.60
CA THR A 2 -2.48 -2.79 -33.48
C THR A 2 -1.25 -2.01 -33.06
N LEU A 3 -0.65 -2.40 -31.94
CA LEU A 3 0.58 -1.81 -31.46
C LEU A 3 1.73 -2.71 -31.90
N ASP A 4 2.73 -2.13 -32.59
CA ASP A 4 3.92 -2.83 -33.03
C ASP A 4 4.98 -2.81 -31.90
N LEU A 5 4.71 -3.58 -30.84
CA LEU A 5 5.53 -3.65 -29.64
C LEU A 5 5.87 -5.08 -29.31
N PRO A 6 6.99 -5.32 -28.59
CA PRO A 6 7.26 -6.63 -28.01
C PRO A 6 6.11 -7.12 -27.13
N LEU A 7 5.94 -8.43 -27.03
CA LEU A 7 4.83 -9.01 -26.29
C LEU A 7 4.76 -8.52 -24.84
N GLN A 8 5.90 -8.41 -24.16
CA GLN A 8 5.94 -7.93 -22.76
C GLN A 8 5.43 -6.50 -22.62
N ASP A 9 5.79 -5.62 -23.57
CA ASP A 9 5.32 -4.23 -23.54
C ASP A 9 3.83 -4.15 -23.86
N LYS A 10 3.34 -4.98 -24.76
CA LYS A 10 1.90 -5.07 -25.06
C LYS A 10 1.11 -5.53 -23.84
N LEU A 11 1.60 -6.55 -23.12
CA LEU A 11 0.94 -7.05 -21.91
C LEU A 11 0.92 -6.00 -20.80
N ARG A 12 2.01 -5.25 -20.64
CA ARG A 12 2.08 -4.17 -19.65
C ARG A 12 1.10 -3.05 -19.97
N ILE A 13 1.00 -2.64 -21.23
CA ILE A 13 0.05 -1.62 -21.67
C ILE A 13 -1.38 -2.08 -21.44
N ILE A 14 -1.70 -3.34 -21.75
CA ILE A 14 -3.02 -3.90 -21.51
C ILE A 14 -3.35 -3.90 -20.02
N GLN A 15 -2.39 -4.28 -19.18
CA GLN A 15 -2.57 -4.28 -17.73
C GLN A 15 -2.84 -2.87 -17.19
N GLU A 16 -2.14 -1.87 -17.68
CA GLU A 16 -2.33 -0.47 -17.28
C GLU A 16 -3.68 0.08 -17.77
N LEU A 17 -4.20 -0.45 -18.87
CA LEU A 17 -5.48 -0.05 -19.44
C LEU A 17 -6.67 -0.78 -18.81
N VAL A 18 -6.46 -1.85 -18.05
CA VAL A 18 -7.53 -2.57 -17.37
C VAL A 18 -7.95 -1.75 -16.14
N PRO A 19 -9.16 -1.15 -16.16
CA PRO A 19 -9.59 -0.32 -15.05
C PRO A 19 -9.77 -1.12 -13.78
N GLY A 20 -9.39 -0.55 -12.65
CA GLY A 20 -9.70 -1.07 -11.35
C GLY A 20 -8.80 -2.15 -10.78
N LYS A 21 -7.69 -2.51 -11.44
CA LYS A 21 -6.74 -3.53 -10.95
C LYS A 21 -5.37 -2.90 -10.73
N GLN A 22 -5.24 -2.16 -9.64
CA GLN A 22 -4.02 -1.42 -9.39
C GLN A 22 -3.77 -1.15 -7.91
N LEU A 23 -2.51 -1.06 -7.55
CA LEU A 23 -2.04 -0.39 -6.34
C LEU A 23 -1.70 1.04 -6.77
N SER A 24 -2.54 2.00 -6.41
CA SER A 24 -2.46 3.37 -6.92
C SER A 24 -1.74 4.34 -6.00
N LEU A 25 -1.60 4.00 -4.72
CA LEU A 25 -0.83 4.76 -3.74
C LEU A 25 -0.09 3.79 -2.83
N ALA A 26 1.19 4.04 -2.62
CA ALA A 26 2.02 3.33 -1.65
C ALA A 26 3.00 4.34 -1.07
N HIS A 27 2.67 4.90 0.08
CA HIS A 27 3.45 6.00 0.66
C HIS A 27 3.83 5.71 2.11
N ILE A 28 5.06 6.05 2.46
CA ILE A 28 5.60 5.91 3.81
C ILE A 28 5.90 7.30 4.37
N ILE A 29 5.31 7.62 5.51
CA ILE A 29 5.65 8.81 6.28
C ILE A 29 6.60 8.34 7.38
N ALA A 30 7.90 8.61 7.20
CA ALA A 30 8.93 8.07 8.09
C ALA A 30 8.90 8.70 9.48
N HIS A 31 8.69 10.01 9.54
CA HIS A 31 8.66 10.75 10.79
C HIS A 31 7.41 11.65 10.80
N PRO A 32 6.23 11.09 11.10
CA PRO A 32 5.00 11.85 11.05
C PRO A 32 5.03 13.05 12.02
N ASP A 33 4.45 14.15 11.57
CA ASP A 33 4.16 15.26 12.48
C ASP A 33 3.25 14.73 13.59
N PRO A 34 3.55 15.02 14.88
CA PRO A 34 2.75 14.47 15.99
C PRO A 34 1.25 14.74 15.91
N VAL A 35 0.83 15.82 15.26
CA VAL A 35 -0.59 16.12 15.09
C VAL A 35 -1.33 15.07 14.25
N LEU A 36 -0.63 14.37 13.35
CA LEU A 36 -1.26 13.36 12.51
C LEU A 36 -1.82 12.19 13.30
N TYR A 37 -1.14 11.77 14.36
CA TYR A 37 -1.61 10.65 15.18
C TYR A 37 -2.97 10.95 15.79
N GLU A 38 -3.13 12.16 16.33
CA GLU A 38 -4.40 12.61 16.91
C GLU A 38 -5.49 12.73 15.84
N LYS A 39 -5.18 13.42 14.73
CA LYS A 39 -6.16 13.65 13.66
C LYS A 39 -6.60 12.37 12.95
N LEU A 40 -5.74 11.37 12.91
CA LEU A 40 -6.08 10.06 12.35
C LEU A 40 -6.71 9.11 13.38
N GLY A 41 -6.80 9.52 14.63
CA GLY A 41 -7.37 8.69 15.67
C GLY A 41 -6.55 7.45 16.00
N LEU A 42 -5.22 7.55 15.87
CA LEU A 42 -4.33 6.43 16.18
C LEU A 42 -4.15 6.29 17.69
N LEU A 43 -3.78 5.06 18.11
CA LEU A 43 -3.60 4.75 19.52
C LEU A 43 -2.48 5.59 20.15
N PRO A 44 -2.63 5.98 21.43
CA PRO A 44 -1.60 6.81 22.09
C PRO A 44 -0.21 6.20 22.15
N ASP A 45 -0.08 4.88 22.21
CA ASP A 45 1.21 4.20 22.22
C ASP A 45 1.94 4.34 20.88
N VAL A 46 1.22 4.40 19.77
CA VAL A 46 1.76 4.67 18.44
C VAL A 46 2.38 6.06 18.38
N ALA A 47 1.65 7.06 18.88
CA ALA A 47 2.13 8.44 18.96
C ALA A 47 3.34 8.56 19.88
N ALA A 48 3.31 7.92 21.06
CA ALA A 48 4.41 7.96 22.02
C ALA A 48 5.69 7.32 21.48
N ALA A 49 5.56 6.26 20.67
CA ALA A 49 6.70 5.60 20.04
C ALA A 49 7.22 6.35 18.80
N GLY A 50 6.50 7.34 18.29
CA GLY A 50 6.88 8.06 17.08
C GLY A 50 6.90 7.17 15.85
N GLU A 51 5.96 6.23 15.77
CA GLU A 51 5.94 5.23 14.70
C GLU A 51 5.74 5.85 13.31
N ALA A 52 6.35 5.25 12.30
CA ALA A 52 6.11 5.59 10.91
C ALA A 52 4.69 5.16 10.49
N ILE A 53 4.16 5.82 9.47
CA ILE A 53 2.85 5.52 8.91
C ILE A 53 3.04 5.04 7.47
N GLY A 54 2.46 3.87 7.18
CA GLY A 54 2.30 3.40 5.81
C GLY A 54 0.86 3.57 5.38
N ILE A 55 0.66 4.08 4.17
CA ILE A 55 -0.67 4.20 3.58
C ILE A 55 -0.64 3.66 2.16
N LEU A 56 -1.62 2.82 1.84
CA LEU A 56 -1.77 2.29 0.49
C LEU A 56 -3.23 2.37 0.05
N THR A 57 -3.42 2.49 -1.25
CA THR A 57 -4.74 2.49 -1.86
C THR A 57 -4.75 1.54 -3.05
N VAL A 58 -5.76 0.68 -3.10
CA VAL A 58 -5.91 -0.35 -4.11
C VAL A 58 -7.28 -0.29 -4.77
N SER A 59 -7.36 -0.80 -5.98
CA SER A 59 -8.60 -1.04 -6.71
C SER A 59 -8.57 -2.45 -7.31
N PRO A 60 -9.63 -3.26 -7.22
CA PRO A 60 -10.90 -2.97 -6.53
C PRO A 60 -10.71 -2.73 -5.04
N ALA A 61 -11.61 -1.97 -4.43
CA ALA A 61 -11.50 -1.55 -3.03
C ALA A 61 -11.41 -2.73 -2.05
N GLU A 62 -12.08 -3.84 -2.33
CA GLU A 62 -12.07 -5.04 -1.49
C GLU A 62 -10.65 -5.64 -1.35
N THR A 63 -9.76 -5.34 -2.28
CA THR A 63 -8.36 -5.79 -2.21
C THR A 63 -7.65 -5.22 -0.98
N ALA A 64 -8.18 -4.14 -0.39
CA ALA A 64 -7.66 -3.58 0.86
C ALA A 64 -7.63 -4.63 1.99
N VAL A 65 -8.60 -5.53 2.04
CA VAL A 65 -8.63 -6.60 3.05
C VAL A 65 -7.44 -7.54 2.87
N ILE A 66 -7.12 -7.88 1.64
CA ILE A 66 -5.93 -8.69 1.31
C ILE A 66 -4.66 -7.93 1.68
N GLY A 67 -4.60 -6.65 1.34
CA GLY A 67 -3.46 -5.79 1.69
C GLY A 67 -3.23 -5.70 3.19
N ALA A 68 -4.29 -5.55 3.97
CA ALA A 68 -4.20 -5.52 5.43
C ALA A 68 -3.65 -6.83 5.99
N ASP A 69 -4.11 -7.96 5.48
CA ASP A 69 -3.60 -9.27 5.88
C ASP A 69 -2.12 -9.42 5.53
N LEU A 70 -1.74 -9.00 4.33
CA LEU A 70 -0.35 -9.10 3.86
C LEU A 70 0.61 -8.28 4.71
N VAL A 71 0.29 -7.02 5.02
CA VAL A 71 1.21 -6.17 5.79
C VAL A 71 1.42 -6.70 7.19
N THR A 72 0.38 -7.22 7.83
CA THR A 72 0.50 -7.75 9.19
C THR A 72 1.24 -9.08 9.25
N LYS A 73 1.21 -9.87 8.19
CA LYS A 73 1.96 -11.13 8.08
C LYS A 73 3.41 -10.92 7.69
N ALA A 74 3.71 -9.84 6.95
CA ALA A 74 5.04 -9.61 6.39
C ALA A 74 6.01 -8.95 7.37
N ALA A 75 5.52 -8.16 8.32
CA ALA A 75 6.36 -7.37 9.21
C ALA A 75 5.64 -7.04 10.53
N ALA A 76 6.41 -6.52 11.49
CA ALA A 76 5.88 -6.14 12.81
C ALA A 76 5.20 -4.75 12.71
N VAL A 77 4.05 -4.70 12.08
CA VAL A 77 3.24 -3.49 11.95
C VAL A 77 1.86 -3.69 12.57
N LYS A 78 1.21 -2.58 12.89
CA LYS A 78 -0.14 -2.53 13.44
C LYS A 78 -1.06 -1.87 12.44
N LEU A 79 -2.28 -2.37 12.31
CA LEU A 79 -3.28 -1.72 11.47
C LEU A 79 -3.84 -0.49 12.17
N GLY A 80 -3.84 0.64 11.49
CA GLY A 80 -4.55 1.84 11.92
C GLY A 80 -6.01 1.77 11.50
N PHE A 81 -6.24 1.55 10.20
CA PHE A 81 -7.58 1.25 9.69
C PHE A 81 -7.50 0.53 8.34
N VAL A 82 -8.61 -0.11 8.00
CA VAL A 82 -8.84 -0.74 6.70
C VAL A 82 -10.18 -0.28 6.20
N ASP A 83 -10.19 0.38 5.05
CA ASP A 83 -11.42 0.85 4.43
C ASP A 83 -11.66 0.09 3.12
N ARG A 84 -12.58 -0.86 3.18
CA ARG A 84 -12.94 -1.70 2.03
C ARG A 84 -13.76 -0.96 0.98
N PHE A 85 -14.23 0.25 1.28
CA PHE A 85 -15.01 1.05 0.34
C PHE A 85 -14.12 1.97 -0.50
N SER A 86 -13.12 2.60 0.10
CA SER A 86 -12.14 3.40 -0.61
C SER A 86 -10.95 2.59 -1.11
N GLY A 87 -10.70 1.42 -0.53
CA GLY A 87 -9.53 0.62 -0.84
C GLY A 87 -8.27 1.07 -0.12
N THR A 88 -8.39 1.76 1.01
CA THR A 88 -7.27 2.32 1.74
C THR A 88 -6.93 1.49 2.97
N VAL A 89 -5.64 1.26 3.17
CA VAL A 89 -5.08 0.61 4.36
C VAL A 89 -4.05 1.55 4.97
N LEU A 90 -4.17 1.80 6.26
CA LEU A 90 -3.18 2.57 7.01
C LEU A 90 -2.62 1.68 8.11
N PHE A 91 -1.30 1.64 8.23
CA PHE A 91 -0.61 0.82 9.21
C PHE A 91 0.60 1.57 9.77
N THR A 92 1.05 1.16 10.95
CA THR A 92 2.11 1.84 11.69
C THR A 92 3.14 0.85 12.20
N GLY A 93 4.33 1.34 12.46
CA GLY A 93 5.42 0.57 13.00
C GLY A 93 6.74 1.33 12.90
N ARG A 94 7.84 0.65 13.19
CA ARG A 94 9.17 1.21 12.91
C ARG A 94 9.30 1.43 11.42
N VAL A 95 10.09 2.43 11.02
CA VAL A 95 10.30 2.74 9.60
C VAL A 95 10.71 1.51 8.80
N SER A 96 11.66 0.72 9.30
CA SER A 96 12.13 -0.49 8.62
C SER A 96 11.03 -1.54 8.44
N GLU A 97 10.16 -1.68 9.43
CA GLU A 97 9.04 -2.63 9.37
C GLU A 97 7.95 -2.16 8.39
N VAL A 98 7.66 -0.86 8.39
CA VAL A 98 6.71 -0.28 7.44
C VAL A 98 7.22 -0.42 6.01
N GLU A 99 8.52 -0.19 5.79
CA GLU A 99 9.14 -0.39 4.48
C GLU A 99 9.05 -1.85 4.03
N ALA A 100 9.38 -2.79 4.90
CA ALA A 100 9.32 -4.22 4.60
C ALA A 100 7.88 -4.65 4.25
N ALA A 101 6.91 -4.19 5.02
CA ALA A 101 5.50 -4.50 4.77
C ALA A 101 5.04 -3.93 3.42
N MET A 102 5.40 -2.70 3.11
CA MET A 102 5.01 -2.05 1.86
C MET A 102 5.62 -2.76 0.64
N GLN A 103 6.89 -3.15 0.73
CA GLN A 103 7.55 -3.89 -0.34
C GLN A 103 6.90 -5.26 -0.54
N ALA A 104 6.54 -5.95 0.53
CA ALA A 104 5.90 -7.26 0.45
C ALA A 104 4.53 -7.18 -0.20
N VAL A 105 3.70 -6.20 0.17
CA VAL A 105 2.38 -6.04 -0.44
C VAL A 105 2.48 -5.65 -1.91
N SER A 106 3.39 -4.75 -2.25
CA SER A 106 3.61 -4.34 -3.65
C SER A 106 4.03 -5.52 -4.52
N ALA A 107 4.97 -6.34 -4.04
CA ALA A 107 5.44 -7.51 -4.76
C ALA A 107 4.32 -8.54 -4.96
N TYR A 108 3.56 -8.84 -3.91
CA TYR A 108 2.47 -9.81 -3.99
C TYR A 108 1.37 -9.37 -4.96
N VAL A 109 0.96 -8.12 -4.87
CA VAL A 109 -0.11 -7.57 -5.71
C VAL A 109 0.31 -7.58 -7.18
N ARG A 110 1.58 -7.26 -7.46
CA ARG A 110 2.12 -7.31 -8.82
C ARG A 110 2.30 -8.74 -9.33
N GLU A 111 2.99 -9.59 -8.56
CA GLU A 111 3.44 -10.89 -9.03
C GLU A 111 2.37 -11.98 -8.95
N THR A 112 1.55 -11.94 -7.89
CA THR A 112 0.54 -12.96 -7.64
C THR A 112 -0.83 -12.55 -8.15
N LEU A 113 -1.25 -11.31 -7.89
CA LEU A 113 -2.56 -10.83 -8.33
C LEU A 113 -2.55 -10.24 -9.74
N GLY A 114 -1.37 -9.92 -10.28
CA GLY A 114 -1.25 -9.40 -11.64
C GLY A 114 -1.72 -7.95 -11.81
N TYR A 115 -1.74 -7.18 -10.72
CA TYR A 115 -2.14 -5.77 -10.77
C TYR A 115 -0.97 -4.90 -11.24
N SER A 116 -1.27 -3.74 -11.83
CA SER A 116 -0.26 -2.70 -11.96
C SER A 116 0.00 -2.05 -10.60
N VAL A 117 1.25 -1.69 -10.34
CA VAL A 117 1.65 -1.11 -9.07
C VAL A 117 2.40 0.19 -9.28
N CYS A 118 2.10 1.19 -8.43
CA CYS A 118 2.83 2.43 -8.40
C CYS A 118 4.16 2.25 -7.67
N ALA A 119 5.05 3.23 -7.81
CA ALA A 119 6.27 3.29 -7.01
C ALA A 119 5.93 3.54 -5.53
N ILE A 120 6.75 3.00 -4.64
CA ILE A 120 6.68 3.31 -3.22
C ILE A 120 7.35 4.66 -3.01
N THR A 121 6.62 5.60 -2.43
CA THR A 121 7.12 6.95 -2.14
C THR A 121 7.29 7.15 -0.64
N ARG A 122 8.05 8.18 -0.27
CA ARG A 122 8.39 8.43 1.13
C ARG A 122 8.53 9.92 1.43
N THR A 123 8.06 10.31 2.59
CA THR A 123 8.28 11.63 3.17
C THR A 123 8.81 11.56 4.61
#